data_5ead930ab01a8cfdaf55fe2bd4b18170
#
_entry.id   5ead930ab01a8cfdaf55fe2bd4b18170
#
_cell.length_a   1.000
_cell.length_b   1.000
_cell.length_c   1.000
_cell.angle_alpha   90.00
_cell.angle_beta   90.00
_cell.angle_gamma   90.00
#
_symmetry.space_group_name_H-M   'P 1'
#
loop_
_entity.id
_entity.type
_entity.pdbx_description
1 polymer ?
#
loop_
_entity_poly.entity_id
_entity_poly.type
_entity_poly.pdbx_seq_one_letter_code
_entity_poly.pdbx_strand_id
1 'polypeptide(L)'
;MSRRIAGSAEGVATNDAVVAGIARDRAALVGIVARVNSHSSVVTLLTSPDFAVGASVPAHQANGIVRPGSDPGSLELDDVQKRYAVQVNDVVSTSGWQDQALGVKSRLPAGLPIGVATQVNDPGDALVKVIQVTPLVDLDAFSHVLVLTSKAGASP
;
A
#
# COMPACT_ATOMS: atom_id res chain seq x y z
N MET A 1 -8.23 -10.57 -0.72
CA MET A 1 -9.31 -10.35 0.23
C MET A 1 -9.83 -8.93 0.13
N SER A 2 -11.12 -8.77 0.26
CA SER A 2 -11.73 -7.45 0.17
C SER A 2 -12.67 -7.26 1.36
N ARG A 3 -12.92 -6.02 1.70
CA ARG A 3 -13.84 -5.66 2.76
C ARG A 3 -14.79 -4.58 2.27
N ARG A 4 -16.01 -4.64 2.79
CA ARG A 4 -17.01 -3.60 2.54
C ARG A 4 -16.94 -2.58 3.65
N ILE A 5 -16.90 -1.30 3.29
CA ILE A 5 -17.03 -0.20 4.24
C ILE A 5 -18.34 0.51 4.01
N ALA A 6 -19.01 0.85 5.10
CA ALA A 6 -20.27 1.58 5.07
C ALA A 6 -20.01 3.07 5.25
N GLY A 7 -20.90 3.88 4.73
CA GLY A 7 -20.83 5.33 4.88
C GLY A 7 -21.20 6.04 3.61
N SER A 8 -21.00 7.34 3.60
CA SER A 8 -21.27 8.14 2.42
C SER A 8 -20.29 7.79 1.31
N ALA A 9 -20.82 7.49 0.13
CA ALA A 9 -20.00 7.22 -1.05
C ALA A 9 -19.70 8.50 -1.84
N GLU A 10 -20.11 9.65 -1.34
CA GLU A 10 -19.92 10.91 -2.04
C GLU A 10 -18.43 11.24 -2.20
N GLY A 11 -18.01 11.45 -3.43
CA GLY A 11 -16.63 11.75 -3.75
C GLY A 11 -15.69 10.55 -3.78
N VAL A 12 -16.14 9.38 -3.34
CA VAL A 12 -15.32 8.15 -3.38
C VAL A 12 -15.33 7.58 -4.78
N ALA A 13 -14.16 7.21 -5.27
CA ALA A 13 -14.00 6.62 -6.60
C ALA A 13 -13.15 5.36 -6.50
N THR A 14 -13.26 4.49 -7.51
CA THR A 14 -12.38 3.33 -7.62
C THR A 14 -10.92 3.80 -7.67
N ASN A 15 -10.04 3.03 -7.08
CA ASN A 15 -8.61 3.28 -6.94
C ASN A 15 -8.24 4.37 -5.93
N ASP A 16 -9.20 4.92 -5.20
CA ASP A 16 -8.87 5.82 -4.09
C ASP A 16 -8.21 5.05 -2.95
N ALA A 17 -7.27 5.71 -2.27
CA ALA A 17 -6.56 5.12 -1.14
C ALA A 17 -7.46 5.04 0.09
N VAL A 18 -7.34 3.94 0.83
CA VAL A 18 -8.02 3.75 2.11
C VAL A 18 -6.97 3.63 3.19
N VAL A 19 -7.06 4.47 4.20
CA VAL A 19 -6.09 4.51 5.29
C VAL A 19 -6.80 4.32 6.64
N ALA A 20 -6.05 3.82 7.61
CA ALA A 20 -6.54 3.71 8.99
C ALA A 20 -5.53 4.34 9.94
N GLY A 21 -6.00 4.87 11.05
CA GLY A 21 -5.14 5.48 12.05
C GLY A 21 -4.26 4.45 12.74
N ILE A 22 -2.99 4.78 12.91
CA ILE A 22 -2.03 3.98 13.67
C ILE A 22 -1.57 4.72 14.93
N ALA A 23 -1.77 6.04 14.96
CA ALA A 23 -1.50 6.89 16.09
C ALA A 23 -2.38 8.14 15.95
N ARG A 24 -2.32 9.01 16.94
CA ARG A 24 -3.22 10.20 17.00
C ARG A 24 -3.21 11.02 15.70
N ASP A 25 -2.06 11.21 15.10
CA ASP A 25 -1.87 12.06 13.93
C ASP A 25 -1.26 11.31 12.74
N ARG A 26 -1.29 9.98 12.77
CA ARG A 26 -0.67 9.14 11.75
C ARG A 26 -1.64 8.09 11.25
N ALA A 27 -1.58 7.82 9.98
CA ALA A 27 -2.38 6.80 9.33
C ALA A 27 -1.52 6.02 8.35
N ALA A 28 -1.93 4.79 8.07
CA ALA A 28 -1.24 3.94 7.11
C ALA A 28 -2.24 3.35 6.12
N LEU A 29 -1.74 3.00 4.96
CA LEU A 29 -2.56 2.41 3.89
C LEU A 29 -3.08 1.04 4.32
N VAL A 30 -4.37 0.79 4.10
CA VAL A 30 -4.97 -0.54 4.30
C VAL A 30 -5.44 -1.15 3.00
N GLY A 31 -5.69 -0.36 1.97
CA GLY A 31 -6.15 -0.89 0.70
C GLY A 31 -6.56 0.20 -0.27
N ILE A 32 -7.21 -0.22 -1.33
CA ILE A 32 -7.65 0.63 -2.42
C ILE A 32 -9.12 0.33 -2.70
N VAL A 33 -9.91 1.35 -2.99
CA VAL A 33 -11.31 1.17 -3.33
C VAL A 33 -11.42 0.40 -4.64
N ALA A 34 -12.06 -0.76 -4.59
CA ALA A 34 -12.28 -1.61 -5.76
C ALA A 34 -13.61 -1.31 -6.45
N ARG A 35 -14.63 -0.97 -5.67
CA ARG A 35 -15.97 -0.74 -6.19
C ARG A 35 -16.74 0.18 -5.26
N VAL A 36 -17.55 1.06 -5.84
CA VAL A 36 -18.38 2.02 -5.09
C VAL A 36 -19.85 1.72 -5.35
N ASN A 37 -20.61 1.62 -4.27
CA ASN A 37 -22.08 1.53 -4.27
C ASN A 37 -22.66 2.82 -3.67
N SER A 38 -23.98 2.95 -3.69
CA SER A 38 -24.65 4.19 -3.25
C SER A 38 -24.36 4.53 -1.78
N HIS A 39 -24.22 3.52 -0.91
CA HIS A 39 -24.02 3.73 0.53
C HIS A 39 -22.85 2.96 1.09
N SER A 40 -22.03 2.34 0.24
CA SER A 40 -20.90 1.55 0.70
C SER A 40 -19.85 1.46 -0.40
N SER A 41 -18.67 1.01 -0.02
CA SER A 41 -17.58 0.74 -0.95
C SER A 41 -16.93 -0.59 -0.61
N VAL A 42 -16.40 -1.25 -1.61
CA VAL A 42 -15.62 -2.47 -1.43
C VAL A 42 -14.14 -2.11 -1.57
N VAL A 43 -13.34 -2.51 -0.60
CA VAL A 43 -11.93 -2.19 -0.52
C VAL A 43 -11.11 -3.47 -0.76
N THR A 44 -10.17 -3.41 -1.68
CA THR A 44 -9.16 -4.45 -1.85
C THR A 44 -8.05 -4.18 -0.84
N LEU A 45 -7.87 -5.09 0.10
CA LEU A 45 -6.86 -4.95 1.14
C LEU A 45 -5.46 -5.21 0.61
N LEU A 46 -4.46 -4.73 1.32
CA LEU A 46 -3.04 -4.92 0.98
C LEU A 46 -2.68 -6.39 0.81
N THR A 47 -3.36 -7.28 1.51
CA THR A 47 -3.09 -8.71 1.49
C THR A 47 -3.90 -9.46 0.43
N SER A 48 -4.69 -8.76 -0.36
CA SER A 48 -5.44 -9.38 -1.45
C SER A 48 -4.49 -9.86 -2.55
N PRO A 49 -4.71 -11.06 -3.13
CA PRO A 49 -3.85 -11.56 -4.21
C PRO A 49 -3.72 -10.63 -5.40
N ASP A 50 -4.70 -9.77 -5.62
CA ASP A 50 -4.72 -8.85 -6.75
C ASP A 50 -4.09 -7.49 -6.43
N PHE A 51 -3.60 -7.30 -5.21
CA PHE A 51 -3.07 -6.01 -4.80
C PHE A 51 -1.65 -5.80 -5.31
N ALA A 52 -1.40 -4.63 -5.89
CA ALA A 52 -0.06 -4.19 -6.25
C ALA A 52 -0.04 -2.67 -6.24
N VAL A 53 0.97 -2.09 -5.63
CA VAL A 53 1.12 -0.64 -5.58
C VAL A 53 2.58 -0.25 -5.65
N GLY A 54 2.88 0.81 -6.38
CA GLY A 54 4.21 1.38 -6.40
C GLY A 54 4.59 1.90 -5.02
N ALA A 55 5.80 1.58 -4.59
CA ALA A 55 6.25 1.90 -3.25
C ALA A 55 7.70 2.37 -3.26
N SER A 56 8.08 3.01 -2.17
CA SER A 56 9.45 3.48 -2.00
C SER A 56 9.88 3.28 -0.56
N VAL A 57 11.20 3.24 -0.38
CA VAL A 57 11.84 3.33 0.93
C VAL A 57 12.55 4.68 0.96
N PRO A 58 11.93 5.71 1.55
CA PRO A 58 12.49 7.07 1.46
C PRO A 58 13.88 7.21 2.03
N ALA A 59 14.22 6.42 3.05
CA ALA A 59 15.53 6.48 3.69
C ALA A 59 16.67 6.19 2.71
N HIS A 60 16.40 5.43 1.64
CA HIS A 60 17.43 5.03 0.66
C HIS A 60 17.04 5.43 -0.76
N GLN A 61 15.92 6.12 -0.94
CA GLN A 61 15.38 6.48 -2.24
C GLN A 61 15.16 5.26 -3.16
N ALA A 62 14.95 4.10 -2.54
CA ALA A 62 14.68 2.87 -3.27
C ALA A 62 13.22 2.82 -3.70
N ASN A 63 12.96 2.24 -4.87
CA ASN A 63 11.62 2.07 -5.40
C ASN A 63 11.37 0.61 -5.71
N GLY A 64 10.12 0.20 -5.62
CA GLY A 64 9.70 -1.15 -5.94
C GLY A 64 8.18 -1.26 -5.98
N ILE A 65 7.69 -2.48 -5.92
CA ILE A 65 6.26 -2.77 -5.95
C ILE A 65 5.90 -3.60 -4.73
N VAL A 66 4.92 -3.12 -3.96
CA VAL A 66 4.38 -3.87 -2.82
C VAL A 66 3.29 -4.80 -3.33
N ARG A 67 3.39 -6.08 -2.95
CA ARG A 67 2.43 -7.15 -3.24
C ARG A 67 2.20 -8.00 -2.00
N PRO A 68 1.12 -8.81 -1.98
CA PRO A 68 0.97 -9.79 -0.90
C PRO A 68 2.16 -10.76 -0.88
N GLY A 69 2.61 -11.07 0.32
CA GLY A 69 3.70 -12.03 0.50
C GLY A 69 3.21 -13.47 0.52
N SER A 70 4.16 -14.41 0.64
CA SER A 70 3.85 -15.84 0.70
C SER A 70 3.12 -16.21 1.98
N ASP A 71 3.42 -15.56 3.09
CA ASP A 71 2.78 -15.81 4.36
C ASP A 71 1.51 -14.99 4.51
N PRO A 72 0.43 -15.55 5.09
CA PRO A 72 -0.78 -14.78 5.31
C PRO A 72 -0.51 -13.52 6.14
N GLY A 73 -1.05 -12.40 5.68
CA GLY A 73 -0.89 -11.13 6.38
C GLY A 73 0.43 -10.43 6.15
N SER A 74 1.34 -11.01 5.38
CA SER A 74 2.61 -10.38 5.06
C SER A 74 2.57 -9.72 3.69
N LEU A 75 3.50 -8.80 3.47
CA LEU A 75 3.69 -8.12 2.19
C LEU A 75 5.12 -8.32 1.73
N GLU A 76 5.34 -8.13 0.45
CA GLU A 76 6.67 -8.13 -0.14
C GLU A 76 6.86 -6.87 -0.97
N LEU A 77 8.04 -6.27 -0.86
CA LEU A 77 8.48 -5.20 -1.74
C LEU A 77 9.38 -5.83 -2.79
N ASP A 78 8.88 -5.93 -4.01
CA ASP A 78 9.57 -6.56 -5.14
C ASP A 78 10.25 -5.52 -6.01
N ASP A 79 11.14 -5.99 -6.87
CA ASP A 79 11.80 -5.19 -7.91
C ASP A 79 12.71 -4.09 -7.36
N VAL A 80 13.17 -4.23 -6.12
CA VAL A 80 14.13 -3.30 -5.55
C VAL A 80 15.51 -3.59 -6.14
N GLN A 81 16.12 -2.59 -6.77
CA GLN A 81 17.46 -2.75 -7.32
C GLN A 81 18.46 -3.05 -6.22
N LYS A 82 19.38 -3.94 -6.50
CA LYS A 82 20.32 -4.46 -5.52
C LYS A 82 21.23 -3.39 -4.91
N ARG A 83 21.46 -2.31 -5.65
CA ARG A 83 22.33 -1.21 -5.20
C ARG A 83 21.81 -0.44 -3.99
N TYR A 84 20.49 -0.52 -3.71
CA TYR A 84 19.90 0.21 -2.58
C TYR A 84 20.06 -0.60 -1.31
N ALA A 85 20.56 0.03 -0.27
CA ALA A 85 20.90 -0.64 0.99
C ALA A 85 19.75 -0.63 1.98
N VAL A 86 18.57 -1.09 1.55
CA VAL A 86 17.39 -1.17 2.41
C VAL A 86 17.68 -2.10 3.59
N GLN A 87 17.29 -1.66 4.78
CA GLN A 87 17.55 -2.37 6.03
C GLN A 87 16.27 -2.72 6.76
N VAL A 88 16.36 -3.70 7.65
CA VAL A 88 15.27 -4.02 8.57
C VAL A 88 14.90 -2.77 9.37
N ASN A 89 13.60 -2.58 9.58
CA ASN A 89 12.95 -1.44 10.23
C ASN A 89 12.81 -0.19 9.35
N ASP A 90 13.27 -0.22 8.12
CA ASP A 90 13.00 0.89 7.20
C ASP A 90 11.50 0.96 6.89
N VAL A 91 10.97 2.16 6.82
CA VAL A 91 9.57 2.39 6.49
C VAL A 91 9.38 2.31 4.97
N VAL A 92 8.34 1.58 4.56
CA VAL A 92 7.93 1.48 3.16
C VAL A 92 6.66 2.31 3.00
N SER A 93 6.67 3.18 2.00
CA SER A 93 5.56 4.10 1.73
C SER A 93 5.17 4.03 0.27
N THR A 94 4.00 4.58 -0.07
CA THR A 94 3.59 4.68 -1.47
C THR A 94 4.51 5.65 -2.21
N SER A 95 4.78 5.34 -3.49
CA SER A 95 5.62 6.21 -4.32
C SER A 95 4.82 7.13 -5.24
N GLY A 96 3.52 6.91 -5.36
CA GLY A 96 2.71 7.60 -6.36
C GLY A 96 2.91 7.08 -7.78
N TRP A 97 3.71 6.04 -7.92
CA TRP A 97 4.04 5.49 -9.23
C TRP A 97 2.93 4.58 -9.75
N GLN A 98 2.67 4.69 -11.05
CA GLN A 98 1.70 3.86 -11.75
C GLN A 98 2.36 3.20 -12.94
N ASP A 99 2.11 1.92 -13.13
CA ASP A 99 2.58 1.20 -14.31
C ASP A 99 1.54 0.15 -14.69
N GLN A 100 0.83 0.41 -15.78
CA GLN A 100 -0.23 -0.48 -16.23
C GLN A 100 0.32 -1.82 -16.72
N ALA A 101 1.53 -1.84 -17.26
CA ALA A 101 2.14 -3.07 -17.74
C ALA A 101 2.43 -4.03 -16.58
N LEU A 102 2.70 -3.50 -15.40
CA LEU A 102 2.96 -4.30 -14.20
C LEU A 102 1.72 -4.48 -13.34
N GLY A 103 0.56 -4.01 -13.79
CA GLY A 103 -0.68 -4.13 -13.05
C GLY A 103 -0.83 -3.12 -11.91
N VAL A 104 0.01 -2.11 -11.86
CA VAL A 104 -0.05 -1.08 -10.83
C VAL A 104 -0.99 0.02 -11.31
N LYS A 105 -2.20 0.03 -10.74
CA LYS A 105 -3.25 0.98 -11.10
C LYS A 105 -3.70 1.70 -9.83
N SER A 106 -3.05 2.78 -9.49
CA SER A 106 -3.47 3.50 -8.29
C SER A 106 -3.43 5.00 -8.51
N ARG A 107 -4.35 5.68 -7.86
CA ARG A 107 -4.40 7.14 -7.78
C ARG A 107 -3.87 7.58 -6.43
N LEU A 108 -2.94 6.83 -5.88
CA LEU A 108 -2.43 7.05 -4.54
C LEU A 108 -1.50 8.24 -4.51
N PRO A 109 -1.68 9.15 -3.56
CA PRO A 109 -0.63 10.14 -3.31
C PRO A 109 0.63 9.45 -2.82
N ALA A 110 1.78 10.05 -3.09
CA ALA A 110 3.06 9.55 -2.61
C ALA A 110 3.18 9.77 -1.10
N GLY A 111 3.95 8.92 -0.44
CA GLY A 111 4.30 9.12 0.96
C GLY A 111 3.33 8.53 1.98
N LEU A 112 2.33 7.77 1.57
CA LEU A 112 1.46 7.08 2.52
C LEU A 112 2.20 5.87 3.10
N PRO A 113 2.37 5.80 4.43
CA PRO A 113 3.05 4.64 5.03
C PRO A 113 2.27 3.34 4.77
N ILE A 114 3.00 2.28 4.46
CA ILE A 114 2.43 0.95 4.21
C ILE A 114 2.82 0.02 5.34
N GLY A 115 4.12 -0.09 5.61
CA GLY A 115 4.64 -1.01 6.58
C GLY A 115 6.12 -0.80 6.83
N VAL A 116 6.73 -1.76 7.51
CA VAL A 116 8.16 -1.72 7.80
C VAL A 116 8.83 -2.97 7.28
N ALA A 117 10.07 -2.81 6.82
CA ALA A 117 10.87 -3.94 6.35
C ALA A 117 11.23 -4.82 7.54
N THR A 118 10.98 -6.12 7.42
CA THR A 118 11.28 -7.10 8.48
C THR A 118 12.35 -8.09 8.08
N GLN A 119 12.58 -8.26 6.77
CA GLN A 119 13.62 -9.15 6.27
C GLN A 119 14.01 -8.72 4.87
N VAL A 120 15.31 -8.73 4.59
CA VAL A 120 15.85 -8.40 3.27
C VAL A 120 16.43 -9.67 2.68
N ASN A 121 15.86 -10.12 1.56
CA ASN A 121 16.35 -11.29 0.82
C ASN A 121 17.14 -10.79 -0.39
N ASP A 122 18.45 -11.00 -0.36
CA ASP A 122 19.36 -10.57 -1.40
C ASP A 122 20.03 -11.79 -2.03
N PRO A 123 19.37 -12.45 -3.00
CA PRO A 123 20.00 -13.58 -3.67
C PRO A 123 21.20 -13.10 -4.47
N GLY A 124 22.35 -13.75 -4.30
CA GLY A 124 23.63 -13.27 -4.82
C GLY A 124 23.67 -13.05 -6.32
N ASP A 125 22.90 -13.82 -7.10
CA ASP A 125 22.94 -13.77 -8.55
C ASP A 125 21.83 -12.93 -9.18
N ALA A 126 20.88 -12.42 -8.38
CA ALA A 126 19.77 -11.64 -8.89
C ALA A 126 20.14 -10.15 -9.01
N LEU A 127 19.52 -9.48 -9.97
CA LEU A 127 19.68 -8.02 -10.16
C LEU A 127 18.84 -7.23 -9.18
N VAL A 128 17.83 -7.86 -8.61
CA VAL A 128 16.89 -7.23 -7.67
C VAL A 128 16.83 -8.06 -6.40
N LYS A 129 16.38 -7.44 -5.34
CA LYS A 129 16.14 -8.13 -4.07
C LYS A 129 14.68 -8.00 -3.67
N VAL A 130 14.24 -8.90 -2.81
CA VAL A 130 12.89 -8.94 -2.29
C VAL A 130 12.94 -8.63 -0.80
N ILE A 131 12.08 -7.73 -0.35
CA ILE A 131 12.03 -7.29 1.03
C ILE A 131 10.71 -7.68 1.63
N GLN A 132 10.75 -8.39 2.76
CA GLN A 132 9.55 -8.73 3.51
C GLN A 132 9.09 -7.50 4.27
N VAL A 133 7.79 -7.21 4.20
CA VAL A 133 7.20 -6.02 4.81
C VAL A 133 6.04 -6.44 5.70
N THR A 134 6.00 -5.89 6.91
CA THR A 134 4.87 -6.08 7.81
C THR A 134 4.02 -4.81 7.77
N PRO A 135 2.70 -4.93 7.51
CA PRO A 135 1.82 -3.77 7.50
C PRO A 135 1.81 -3.05 8.85
N LEU A 136 1.69 -1.72 8.82
CA LEU A 136 1.59 -0.91 10.04
C LEU A 136 0.21 -1.01 10.67
N VAL A 137 -0.81 -1.36 9.91
CA VAL A 137 -2.18 -1.52 10.40
C VAL A 137 -2.49 -3.00 10.50
N ASP A 138 -3.11 -3.41 11.61
CA ASP A 138 -3.65 -4.76 11.72
C ASP A 138 -4.88 -4.86 10.83
N LEU A 139 -4.74 -5.53 9.70
CA LEU A 139 -5.77 -5.61 8.67
C LEU A 139 -6.99 -6.44 9.10
N ASP A 140 -6.89 -7.15 10.21
CA ASP A 140 -7.99 -7.92 10.77
C ASP A 140 -8.72 -7.20 11.90
N ALA A 141 -8.18 -6.09 12.40
CA ALA A 141 -8.66 -5.48 13.65
C ALA A 141 -9.03 -4.01 13.55
N PHE A 142 -8.86 -3.35 12.40
CA PHE A 142 -9.26 -1.94 12.31
C PHE A 142 -10.80 -1.81 12.23
N SER A 143 -11.34 -0.76 12.82
CA SER A 143 -12.77 -0.52 12.84
C SER A 143 -13.19 0.73 12.06
N HIS A 144 -12.29 1.66 11.86
CA HIS A 144 -12.57 2.91 11.15
C HIS A 144 -11.51 3.17 10.10
N VAL A 145 -11.93 3.68 8.95
CA VAL A 145 -11.03 4.02 7.85
C VAL A 145 -11.40 5.38 7.29
N LEU A 146 -10.45 5.99 6.62
CA LEU A 146 -10.64 7.18 5.83
C LEU A 146 -10.32 6.87 4.38
N VAL A 147 -11.14 7.38 3.47
CA VAL A 147 -10.89 7.26 2.04
C VAL A 147 -10.35 8.60 1.56
N LEU A 148 -9.16 8.56 0.97
CA LEU A 148 -8.54 9.76 0.40
C LEU A 148 -9.07 9.95 -1.01
N THR A 149 -10.02 10.86 -1.17
CA THR A 149 -10.68 11.08 -2.45
C THR A 149 -9.85 12.02 -3.32
N SER A 150 -9.84 11.75 -4.61
CA SER A 150 -9.15 12.61 -5.57
C SER A 150 -9.77 14.00 -5.63
N LYS A 151 -11.07 14.12 -5.36
CA LYS A 151 -11.75 15.41 -5.32
C LYS A 151 -11.19 16.29 -4.21
N ALA A 152 -10.95 15.72 -3.03
CA ALA A 152 -10.34 16.47 -1.92
C ALA A 152 -8.89 16.83 -2.24
N GLY A 153 -8.17 15.93 -2.90
CA GLY A 153 -6.79 16.17 -3.31
C GLY A 153 -6.66 17.15 -4.46
N ALA A 154 -7.69 17.25 -5.30
CA ALA A 154 -7.69 18.16 -6.44
C ALA A 154 -8.03 19.60 -6.06
N SER A 155 -8.56 19.81 -4.88
CA SER A 155 -8.91 21.15 -4.41
C SER A 155 -7.63 21.94 -4.18
N PRO A 156 -7.42 23.03 -4.90
CA PRO A 156 -6.22 23.84 -4.73
C PRO A 156 -6.20 24.54 -3.38
#